data_40316cd124bd999c601f3b325b373c86
#
_entry.id   40316cd124bd999c601f3b325b373c86
#
_cell.length_a   1.000
_cell.length_b   1.000
_cell.length_c   1.000
_cell.angle_alpha   90.00
_cell.angle_beta   90.00
_cell.angle_gamma   90.00
#
_symmetry.space_group_name_H-M   'P 1'
#
loop_
_entity.id
_entity.type
_entity.pdbx_description
1 polymer ?
#
loop_
_entity_poly.entity_id
_entity_poly.type
_entity_poly.pdbx_seq_one_letter_code
_entity_poly.pdbx_strand_id
1 'polypeptide(L)'
;MKYANPRAVALAVAFVAIGTLALVPDETEAGSNCLPGELRSKLSQVSKKFGKVQVLSTYRRGARMPSGRQSFHASCRAVDFKPPAGKYSQVASWLKANHSGGVGTYSCGMNHIHIDSGPRVRFHHCQRAEVEEMDGDAIRAAKAEWPTEAGRGQWPLVLPSAGTPNGTRL
;
A
#
# COMPACT_ATOMS: atom_id res chain seq x y z
N MET A 1 22.67 -59.24 61.93
CA MET A 1 23.11 -58.87 60.58
C MET A 1 22.10 -57.89 60.02
N LYS A 2 22.52 -56.62 59.85
CA LYS A 2 21.64 -55.50 59.47
C LYS A 2 21.96 -55.13 58.01
N TYR A 3 20.99 -55.33 57.14
CA TYR A 3 21.13 -54.89 55.73
C TYR A 3 20.76 -53.40 55.58
N ALA A 4 21.70 -52.63 55.09
CA ALA A 4 21.53 -51.22 54.79
C ALA A 4 20.81 -51.02 53.44
N ASN A 5 19.85 -50.14 53.46
CA ASN A 5 19.02 -49.77 52.29
C ASN A 5 19.72 -48.69 51.45
N PRO A 6 20.01 -48.84 50.13
CA PRO A 6 20.55 -47.79 49.34
C PRO A 6 19.44 -46.86 48.90
N ARG A 7 19.56 -45.61 49.33
CA ARG A 7 18.69 -44.49 48.85
C ARG A 7 18.99 -44.22 47.38
N ALA A 8 17.98 -44.45 46.55
CA ALA A 8 17.99 -43.98 45.15
C ALA A 8 17.89 -42.45 45.10
N VAL A 9 18.94 -41.81 44.60
CA VAL A 9 18.96 -40.37 44.32
C VAL A 9 18.40 -40.18 42.89
N ALA A 10 17.17 -39.69 42.80
CA ALA A 10 16.58 -39.31 41.54
C ALA A 10 17.13 -37.93 41.12
N LEU A 11 17.99 -37.92 40.10
CA LEU A 11 18.44 -36.71 39.42
C LEU A 11 17.33 -36.19 38.48
N ALA A 12 16.66 -35.11 38.88
CA ALA A 12 15.74 -34.39 38.03
C ALA A 12 16.55 -33.54 37.07
N VAL A 13 16.61 -33.95 35.81
CA VAL A 13 17.18 -33.12 34.73
C VAL A 13 16.12 -32.14 34.28
N ALA A 14 16.25 -30.88 34.67
CA ALA A 14 15.42 -29.80 34.17
C ALA A 14 15.87 -29.41 32.74
N PHE A 15 15.09 -29.76 31.75
CA PHE A 15 15.26 -29.24 30.40
C PHE A 15 14.81 -27.77 30.37
N VAL A 16 15.77 -26.85 30.36
CA VAL A 16 15.53 -25.46 30.03
C VAL A 16 15.39 -25.37 28.50
N ALA A 17 14.14 -25.31 28.02
CA ALA A 17 13.85 -25.00 26.62
C ALA A 17 14.18 -23.52 26.40
N ILE A 18 15.38 -23.24 25.89
CA ILE A 18 15.75 -21.95 25.38
C ILE A 18 15.02 -21.76 24.06
N GLY A 19 13.84 -21.13 24.14
CA GLY A 19 13.13 -20.66 22.95
C GLY A 19 13.98 -19.64 22.23
N THR A 20 14.64 -20.04 21.14
CA THR A 20 15.22 -19.11 20.18
C THR A 20 14.07 -18.35 19.53
N LEU A 21 13.84 -17.12 20.02
CA LEU A 21 13.03 -16.16 19.29
C LEU A 21 13.78 -15.91 17.97
N ALA A 22 13.35 -16.57 16.91
CA ALA A 22 13.79 -16.24 15.57
C ALA A 22 13.31 -14.81 15.30
N LEU A 23 14.22 -13.85 15.36
CA LEU A 23 14.02 -12.53 14.80
C LEU A 23 13.81 -12.73 13.30
N VAL A 24 12.53 -12.80 12.88
CA VAL A 24 12.17 -12.73 11.47
C VAL A 24 12.61 -11.35 11.01
N PRO A 25 13.59 -11.21 10.11
CA PRO A 25 13.95 -9.90 9.59
C PRO A 25 12.70 -9.34 8.91
N ASP A 26 12.29 -8.15 9.33
CA ASP A 26 11.20 -7.42 8.69
C ASP A 26 11.66 -7.10 7.26
N GLU A 27 11.14 -7.83 6.27
CA GLU A 27 11.50 -7.70 4.84
C GLU A 27 11.27 -6.29 4.28
N THR A 28 10.65 -5.40 5.04
CA THR A 28 10.41 -4.01 4.66
C THR A 28 11.65 -3.11 4.72
N GLU A 29 12.74 -3.53 5.35
CA GLU A 29 13.95 -2.71 5.46
C GLU A 29 14.88 -2.76 4.24
N ALA A 30 14.85 -3.84 3.45
CA ALA A 30 15.78 -3.99 2.32
C ALA A 30 15.58 -2.93 1.21
N GLY A 31 14.39 -2.37 1.09
CA GLY A 31 14.06 -1.36 0.08
C GLY A 31 14.40 0.09 0.46
N SER A 32 14.54 0.42 1.75
CA SER A 32 14.75 1.80 2.20
C SER A 32 16.22 2.20 2.31
N ASN A 33 17.15 1.24 2.37
CA ASN A 33 18.58 1.49 2.59
C ASN A 33 19.26 2.30 1.48
N CYS A 34 18.77 2.24 0.25
CA CYS A 34 19.32 3.02 -0.86
C CYS A 34 18.80 4.47 -0.90
N LEU A 35 17.72 4.80 -0.15
CA LEU A 35 17.13 6.14 -0.18
C LEU A 35 18.06 7.19 0.43
N PRO A 36 18.09 8.43 -0.12
CA PRO A 36 18.71 9.57 0.50
C PRO A 36 18.20 9.80 1.93
N GLY A 37 19.09 10.28 2.81
CA GLY A 37 18.76 10.55 4.22
C GLY A 37 17.55 11.46 4.41
N GLU A 38 17.38 12.44 3.52
CA GLU A 38 16.22 13.36 3.52
C GLU A 38 14.88 12.63 3.32
N LEU A 39 14.82 11.66 2.40
CA LEU A 39 13.59 10.88 2.15
C LEU A 39 13.30 9.92 3.31
N ARG A 40 14.34 9.27 3.87
CA ARG A 40 14.19 8.45 5.08
C ARG A 40 13.69 9.28 6.25
N SER A 41 14.27 10.47 6.46
CA SER A 41 13.82 11.41 7.50
C SER A 41 12.38 11.84 7.28
N LYS A 42 11.97 12.11 6.02
CA LYS A 42 10.60 12.49 5.69
C LYS A 42 9.61 11.36 5.98
N LEU A 43 9.93 10.12 5.61
CA LEU A 43 9.10 8.95 5.96
C LEU A 43 8.98 8.77 7.49
N SER A 44 10.08 8.95 8.23
CA SER A 44 10.04 8.92 9.70
C SER A 44 9.14 10.00 10.29
N GLN A 45 9.17 11.23 9.75
CA GLN A 45 8.28 12.32 10.18
C GLN A 45 6.82 11.97 9.91
N VAL A 46 6.51 11.41 8.74
CA VAL A 46 5.15 10.95 8.40
C VAL A 46 4.70 9.87 9.38
N SER A 47 5.56 8.86 9.63
CA SER A 47 5.24 7.76 10.54
C SER A 47 5.01 8.24 11.97
N LYS A 48 5.82 9.17 12.46
CA LYS A 48 5.66 9.75 13.81
C LYS A 48 4.37 10.56 13.94
N LYS A 49 3.98 11.28 12.88
CA LYS A 49 2.82 12.19 12.92
C LYS A 49 1.49 11.49 12.66
N PHE A 50 1.46 10.52 11.76
CA PHE A 50 0.22 9.94 11.24
C PHE A 50 0.08 8.44 11.52
N GLY A 51 1.16 7.76 11.91
CA GLY A 51 1.22 6.32 12.12
C GLY A 51 2.08 5.60 11.07
N LYS A 52 2.30 4.30 11.26
CA LYS A 52 3.19 3.47 10.44
C LYS A 52 2.80 3.53 8.96
N VAL A 53 3.77 3.78 8.10
CA VAL A 53 3.64 3.73 6.64
C VAL A 53 4.13 2.39 6.11
N GLN A 54 3.61 1.97 4.96
CA GLN A 54 4.08 0.79 4.25
C GLN A 54 4.83 1.24 2.99
N VAL A 55 6.13 1.02 2.92
CA VAL A 55 6.93 1.26 1.72
C VAL A 55 6.57 0.22 0.66
N LEU A 56 6.27 0.67 -0.54
CA LEU A 56 5.90 -0.18 -1.67
C LEU A 56 7.04 -0.34 -2.67
N SER A 57 7.76 0.76 -2.97
CA SER A 57 8.80 0.77 -3.97
C SER A 57 9.80 1.89 -3.71
N THR A 58 11.07 1.60 -3.88
CA THR A 58 12.16 2.59 -3.82
C THR A 58 12.96 2.58 -5.12
N TYR A 59 13.77 1.57 -5.35
CA TYR A 59 14.56 1.41 -6.54
C TYR A 59 13.83 0.58 -7.60
N ARG A 60 13.76 1.11 -8.83
CA ARG A 60 13.24 0.41 -10.01
C ARG A 60 14.22 0.59 -11.17
N ARG A 61 14.99 -0.44 -11.43
CA ARG A 61 16.02 -0.41 -12.49
C ARG A 61 15.40 0.00 -13.83
N GLY A 62 15.97 1.02 -14.46
CA GLY A 62 15.55 1.47 -15.79
C GLY A 62 14.20 2.19 -15.83
N ALA A 63 13.59 2.49 -14.67
CA ALA A 63 12.29 3.16 -14.63
C ALA A 63 12.32 4.50 -15.39
N ARG A 64 11.31 4.72 -16.23
CA ARG A 64 11.11 5.95 -17.00
C ARG A 64 9.75 6.56 -16.70
N MET A 65 9.65 7.86 -16.86
CA MET A 65 8.38 8.59 -16.84
C MET A 65 7.69 8.46 -18.21
N PRO A 66 6.38 8.73 -18.31
CA PRO A 66 5.68 8.75 -19.61
C PRO A 66 6.32 9.68 -20.65
N SER A 67 7.01 10.73 -20.21
CA SER A 67 7.78 11.63 -21.06
C SER A 67 9.09 11.03 -21.61
N GLY A 68 9.41 9.78 -21.31
CA GLY A 68 10.67 9.12 -21.68
C GLY A 68 11.86 9.49 -20.77
N ARG A 69 11.74 10.51 -19.91
CA ARG A 69 12.79 10.88 -18.95
C ARG A 69 13.00 9.80 -17.90
N GLN A 70 14.22 9.68 -17.39
CA GLN A 70 14.52 8.76 -16.31
C GLN A 70 13.74 9.13 -15.04
N SER A 71 13.10 8.13 -14.42
CA SER A 71 12.40 8.30 -13.15
C SER A 71 13.40 8.39 -11.99
N PHE A 72 13.09 9.13 -10.95
CA PHE A 72 13.88 9.15 -9.71
C PHE A 72 13.97 7.78 -9.03
N HIS A 73 13.04 6.88 -9.25
CA HIS A 73 13.14 5.49 -8.81
C HIS A 73 14.33 4.74 -9.44
N ALA A 74 14.75 5.09 -10.66
CA ALA A 74 15.88 4.45 -11.32
C ALA A 74 17.22 4.73 -10.66
N SER A 75 17.29 5.74 -9.79
CA SER A 75 18.48 6.12 -9.02
C SER A 75 18.25 6.10 -7.51
N CYS A 76 17.22 5.38 -7.05
CA CYS A 76 16.83 5.30 -5.63
C CYS A 76 16.57 6.68 -4.97
N ARG A 77 16.11 7.65 -5.72
CA ARG A 77 15.82 9.02 -5.28
C ARG A 77 14.32 9.29 -5.16
N ALA A 78 13.52 8.23 -5.09
CA ALA A 78 12.08 8.28 -4.91
C ALA A 78 11.60 7.11 -4.07
N VAL A 79 10.45 7.27 -3.45
CA VAL A 79 9.74 6.23 -2.72
C VAL A 79 8.23 6.36 -2.92
N ASP A 80 7.61 5.22 -3.21
CA ASP A 80 6.17 5.05 -3.18
C ASP A 80 5.80 4.34 -1.87
N PHE A 81 4.81 4.84 -1.15
CA PHE A 81 4.37 4.25 0.11
C PHE A 81 2.86 4.40 0.31
N LYS A 82 2.27 3.46 1.06
CA LYS A 82 0.90 3.58 1.56
C LYS A 82 0.91 4.29 2.90
N PRO A 83 0.12 5.36 3.07
CA PRO A 83 -0.12 5.97 4.37
C PRO A 83 -0.97 5.06 5.25
N PRO A 84 -1.07 5.33 6.57
CA PRO A 84 -1.98 4.61 7.45
C PRO A 84 -3.42 4.71 6.96
N ALA A 85 -4.22 3.69 7.25
CA ALA A 85 -5.63 3.61 6.84
C ALA A 85 -6.40 4.89 7.27
N GLY A 86 -7.19 5.44 6.37
CA GLY A 86 -7.97 6.66 6.59
C GLY A 86 -7.16 7.97 6.67
N LYS A 87 -5.83 7.94 6.51
CA LYS A 87 -4.96 9.12 6.64
C LYS A 87 -4.43 9.66 5.30
N TYR A 88 -4.85 9.08 4.18
CA TYR A 88 -4.31 9.44 2.85
C TYR A 88 -4.33 10.95 2.59
N SER A 89 -5.49 11.59 2.69
CA SER A 89 -5.65 13.03 2.39
C SER A 89 -4.85 13.91 3.36
N GLN A 90 -4.79 13.54 4.63
CA GLN A 90 -4.03 14.28 5.65
C GLN A 90 -2.53 14.21 5.37
N VAL A 91 -2.01 13.01 5.06
CA VAL A 91 -0.59 12.79 4.73
C VAL A 91 -0.25 13.51 3.43
N ALA A 92 -1.08 13.39 2.39
CA ALA A 92 -0.86 14.05 1.11
C ALA A 92 -0.80 15.58 1.24
N SER A 93 -1.76 16.18 1.96
CA SER A 93 -1.79 17.63 2.20
C SER A 93 -0.56 18.09 2.98
N TRP A 94 -0.19 17.36 4.03
CA TRP A 94 0.99 17.67 4.83
C TRP A 94 2.27 17.59 4.01
N LEU A 95 2.45 16.55 3.19
CA LEU A 95 3.61 16.41 2.31
C LEU A 95 3.67 17.51 1.25
N LYS A 96 2.54 17.85 0.63
CA LYS A 96 2.47 18.97 -0.34
C LYS A 96 2.95 20.28 0.26
N ALA A 97 2.70 20.52 1.53
CA ALA A 97 3.16 21.71 2.25
C ALA A 97 4.62 21.62 2.72
N ASN A 98 5.05 20.45 3.21
CA ASN A 98 6.27 20.30 4.01
C ASN A 98 7.41 19.51 3.33
N HIS A 99 7.23 19.04 2.09
CA HIS A 99 8.30 18.36 1.35
C HIS A 99 8.90 19.28 0.30
N SER A 100 10.23 19.33 0.26
CA SER A 100 11.01 20.17 -0.67
C SER A 100 11.06 19.62 -2.10
N GLY A 101 11.01 18.28 -2.25
CA GLY A 101 11.04 17.58 -3.53
C GLY A 101 9.65 17.36 -4.15
N GLY A 102 9.57 16.42 -5.08
CA GLY A 102 8.33 16.02 -5.74
C GLY A 102 7.36 15.31 -4.80
N VAL A 103 6.06 15.54 -4.97
CA VAL A 103 4.98 14.80 -4.31
C VAL A 103 3.94 14.41 -5.33
N GLY A 104 3.76 13.10 -5.50
CA GLY A 104 2.72 12.50 -6.34
C GLY A 104 1.59 11.94 -5.48
N THR A 105 0.37 12.22 -5.90
CA THR A 105 -0.84 11.63 -5.32
C THR A 105 -1.58 10.86 -6.39
N TYR A 106 -2.28 9.82 -5.99
CA TYR A 106 -2.94 8.92 -6.91
C TYR A 106 -4.39 8.67 -6.49
N SER A 107 -5.24 8.39 -7.46
CA SER A 107 -6.64 7.98 -7.29
C SER A 107 -6.98 6.83 -8.24
N CYS A 108 -8.26 6.52 -8.44
CA CYS A 108 -8.70 5.44 -9.33
C CYS A 108 -8.13 4.07 -8.93
N GLY A 109 -8.28 3.71 -7.65
CA GLY A 109 -7.82 2.42 -7.11
C GLY A 109 -6.38 2.41 -6.59
N MET A 110 -5.58 3.43 -6.90
CA MET A 110 -4.22 3.56 -6.38
C MET A 110 -4.23 4.37 -5.08
N ASN A 111 -3.86 3.72 -3.97
CA ASN A 111 -3.90 4.32 -2.63
C ASN A 111 -2.49 4.55 -2.06
N HIS A 112 -1.56 5.00 -2.88
CA HIS A 112 -0.20 5.29 -2.46
C HIS A 112 0.17 6.76 -2.71
N ILE A 113 1.26 7.19 -2.10
CA ILE A 113 1.83 8.52 -2.26
C ILE A 113 3.27 8.34 -2.70
N HIS A 114 3.69 9.14 -3.67
CA HIS A 114 5.06 9.25 -4.14
C HIS A 114 5.73 10.47 -3.54
N ILE A 115 6.99 10.32 -3.10
CA ILE A 115 7.88 11.44 -2.82
C ILE A 115 9.25 11.20 -3.46
N ASP A 116 9.90 12.27 -3.92
CA ASP A 116 11.23 12.22 -4.51
C ASP A 116 12.12 13.40 -4.07
N SER A 117 13.42 13.28 -4.30
CA SER A 117 14.41 14.32 -3.99
C SER A 117 14.70 15.23 -5.18
N GLY A 118 13.80 15.29 -6.15
CA GLY A 118 13.89 16.20 -7.30
C GLY A 118 13.35 17.59 -7.03
N PRO A 119 13.08 18.36 -8.08
CA PRO A 119 12.44 19.67 -7.97
C PRO A 119 11.08 19.59 -7.28
N ARG A 120 10.67 20.69 -6.65
CA ARG A 120 9.37 20.79 -5.99
C ARG A 120 8.23 20.76 -6.98
N VAL A 121 7.77 19.57 -7.36
CA VAL A 121 6.63 19.33 -8.25
C VAL A 121 5.49 18.69 -7.46
N ARG A 122 4.27 19.05 -7.79
CA ARG A 122 3.05 18.45 -7.23
C ARG A 122 2.22 17.91 -8.37
N PHE A 123 1.96 16.59 -8.37
CA PHE A 123 1.17 15.98 -9.44
C PHE A 123 0.12 15.04 -8.86
N HIS A 124 -0.90 14.82 -9.66
CA HIS A 124 -1.95 13.85 -9.36
C HIS A 124 -2.14 12.95 -10.57
N HIS A 125 -2.21 11.65 -10.33
CA HIS A 125 -2.40 10.64 -11.36
C HIS A 125 -3.62 9.80 -11.04
N CYS A 126 -4.48 9.65 -12.03
CA CYS A 126 -5.58 8.71 -12.02
C CYS A 126 -5.32 7.75 -13.18
N GLN A 127 -4.75 6.59 -12.89
CA GLN A 127 -4.71 5.52 -13.87
C GLN A 127 -6.09 4.86 -13.85
N ARG A 128 -6.96 5.20 -14.80
CA ARG A 128 -8.05 4.28 -15.11
C ARG A 128 -7.37 2.97 -15.51
N ALA A 129 -7.76 1.86 -14.88
CA ALA A 129 -7.58 0.58 -15.51
C ALA A 129 -8.15 0.77 -16.93
N GLU A 130 -7.31 0.61 -17.96
CA GLU A 130 -7.83 0.40 -19.29
C GLU A 130 -8.77 -0.78 -19.11
N VAL A 131 -10.07 -0.51 -19.21
CA VAL A 131 -11.05 -1.57 -19.45
C VAL A 131 -10.54 -2.12 -20.77
N GLU A 132 -9.89 -3.30 -20.75
CA GLU A 132 -9.63 -4.06 -21.96
C GLU A 132 -10.96 -3.99 -22.71
N GLU A 133 -10.92 -3.34 -23.87
CA GLU A 133 -12.08 -3.25 -24.74
C GLU A 133 -12.44 -4.70 -25.00
N MET A 134 -13.45 -5.18 -24.23
CA MET A 134 -13.93 -6.55 -24.39
C MET A 134 -14.27 -6.65 -25.85
N ASP A 135 -13.51 -7.51 -26.55
CA ASP A 135 -13.67 -7.80 -27.95
C ASP A 135 -15.17 -7.85 -28.25
N GLY A 136 -15.60 -7.08 -29.25
CA GLY A 136 -17.02 -6.94 -29.57
C GLY A 136 -17.72 -8.29 -29.81
N ASP A 137 -16.94 -9.33 -30.10
CA ASP A 137 -17.41 -10.71 -30.23
C ASP A 137 -17.68 -11.36 -28.86
N ALA A 138 -16.93 -11.03 -27.81
CA ALA A 138 -17.21 -11.49 -26.44
C ALA A 138 -18.51 -10.84 -25.90
N ILE A 139 -18.75 -9.58 -26.25
CA ILE A 139 -20.00 -8.87 -25.89
C ILE A 139 -21.19 -9.49 -26.64
N ARG A 140 -21.03 -9.88 -27.92
CA ARG A 140 -22.06 -10.56 -28.70
C ARG A 140 -22.34 -11.96 -28.16
N ALA A 141 -21.31 -12.71 -27.76
CA ALA A 141 -21.48 -14.04 -27.16
C ALA A 141 -22.22 -13.96 -25.83
N ALA A 142 -21.87 -13.03 -24.96
CA ALA A 142 -22.55 -12.82 -23.68
C ALA A 142 -24.01 -12.36 -23.89
N LYS A 143 -24.30 -11.63 -24.96
CA LYS A 143 -25.65 -11.19 -25.32
C LYS A 143 -26.49 -12.30 -25.93
N ALA A 144 -25.86 -13.28 -26.59
CA ALA A 144 -26.54 -14.45 -27.18
C ALA A 144 -26.96 -15.48 -26.12
N GLU A 145 -26.26 -15.54 -24.98
CA GLU A 145 -26.62 -16.43 -23.87
C GLU A 145 -27.68 -15.84 -22.92
N TRP A 146 -28.10 -14.58 -23.13
CA TRP A 146 -29.12 -13.98 -22.29
C TRP A 146 -30.48 -14.58 -22.67
N PRO A 147 -31.21 -15.24 -21.75
CA PRO A 147 -32.50 -15.83 -22.05
C PRO A 147 -33.47 -14.73 -22.47
N THR A 148 -33.86 -14.72 -23.75
CA THR A 148 -34.80 -13.75 -24.31
C THR A 148 -36.24 -14.01 -23.87
N GLU A 149 -36.52 -15.05 -23.09
CA GLU A 149 -37.87 -15.38 -22.63
C GLU A 149 -37.87 -15.91 -21.18
N ALA A 150 -37.79 -15.03 -20.24
CA ALA A 150 -38.34 -15.30 -18.91
C ALA A 150 -39.03 -14.04 -18.41
N GLY A 151 -40.33 -13.99 -18.61
CA GLY A 151 -41.31 -13.26 -17.82
C GLY A 151 -40.97 -11.82 -17.43
N ARG A 152 -41.85 -10.89 -17.83
CA ARG A 152 -41.92 -9.54 -17.23
C ARG A 152 -42.04 -9.63 -15.70
N GLY A 153 -40.95 -10.00 -15.03
CA GLY A 153 -40.74 -9.91 -13.59
C GLY A 153 -40.25 -8.53 -13.28
N GLN A 154 -41.01 -7.78 -12.51
CA GLN A 154 -40.71 -6.48 -11.98
C GLN A 154 -39.33 -6.49 -11.30
N TRP A 155 -38.39 -5.78 -11.88
CA TRP A 155 -37.13 -5.42 -11.18
C TRP A 155 -37.46 -4.39 -10.10
N PRO A 156 -37.06 -4.59 -8.85
CA PRO A 156 -37.10 -3.51 -7.88
C PRO A 156 -36.15 -2.41 -8.35
N LEU A 157 -36.69 -1.28 -8.77
CA LEU A 157 -35.93 -0.05 -9.01
C LEU A 157 -35.36 0.43 -7.68
N VAL A 158 -34.21 -0.04 -7.32
CA VAL A 158 -33.38 0.64 -6.29
C VAL A 158 -32.65 1.75 -7.04
N LEU A 159 -33.31 2.88 -7.16
CA LEU A 159 -32.65 4.12 -7.56
C LEU A 159 -31.71 4.53 -6.41
N PRO A 160 -30.42 4.75 -6.64
CA PRO A 160 -29.58 5.39 -5.66
C PRO A 160 -30.11 6.82 -5.46
N SER A 161 -30.45 7.16 -4.23
CA SER A 161 -30.84 8.51 -3.84
C SER A 161 -29.79 9.51 -4.31
N ALA A 162 -30.15 10.34 -5.26
CA ALA A 162 -29.38 11.50 -5.64
C ALA A 162 -29.34 12.45 -4.43
N GLY A 163 -28.22 12.46 -3.72
CA GLY A 163 -27.93 13.46 -2.69
C GLY A 163 -27.91 14.83 -3.36
N THR A 164 -28.85 15.67 -3.01
CA THR A 164 -28.92 17.09 -3.35
C THR A 164 -27.63 17.81 -2.95
N PRO A 165 -27.00 18.58 -3.84
CA PRO A 165 -25.92 19.47 -3.44
C PRO A 165 -26.53 20.67 -2.72
N ASN A 166 -26.33 20.77 -1.40
CA ASN A 166 -26.62 21.98 -0.64
C ASN A 166 -25.68 23.10 -1.11
N GLY A 167 -26.23 23.96 -1.95
CA GLY A 167 -25.70 25.29 -2.16
C GLY A 167 -26.03 26.16 -0.94
N THR A 168 -25.03 26.73 -0.32
CA THR A 168 -25.20 27.94 0.49
C THR A 168 -24.15 28.93 0.04
N ARG A 169 -24.62 29.90 -0.75
CA ARG A 169 -24.00 31.24 -0.83
C ARG A 169 -24.24 31.94 0.49
N LEU A 170 -23.22 32.46 1.07
CA LEU A 170 -23.07 33.83 1.59
C LEU A 170 -21.60 34.10 1.80
#